data_0458864992cf7d32d217f56fc3010228
#
_entry.id   0458864992cf7d32d217f56fc3010228
#
_cell.length_a   1.000
_cell.length_b   1.000
_cell.length_c   1.000
_cell.angle_alpha   90.00
_cell.angle_beta   90.00
_cell.angle_gamma   90.00
#
_symmetry.space_group_name_H-M   'P 1'
#
loop_
_entity.id
_entity.type
_entity.pdbx_description
1 polymer ?
#
loop_
_entity_poly.entity_id
_entity_poly.type
_entity_poly.pdbx_seq_one_letter_code
_entity_poly.pdbx_strand_id
1 'polypeptide(L)'
;MTVCRPVTWAFAAALMVAAVGHARAESPEAGGRERQWYLVRASKDFDAGRFERALVNFEAAARLSEAPLPEEAVRRWGIAASEAGWPLAAYVRLSQYLSAMPGAAGREQIQVRIDRARRVLLDIAARQSRVIVLTETRHSWEASGERQVIRLVAKDGRATVEALSGVRVTAPAWERAGQIEEGAYVGLIARLLDSPALLDEYPPQILDPNEPGPRHAVVLRLVLGPEERVRQALRGEPFDKLQALAQLILDFSRTVQTAP
;
A
#
# COMPACT_ATOMS: atom_id res chain seq x y z
N MET A 1 36.67 -23.89 -1.14
CA MET A 1 35.40 -24.52 -0.76
C MET A 1 34.69 -23.60 0.22
N THR A 2 33.85 -22.72 -0.26
CA THR A 2 33.16 -21.69 0.52
C THR A 2 31.69 -22.14 0.69
N VAL A 3 31.34 -22.51 1.92
CA VAL A 3 30.03 -23.04 2.28
C VAL A 3 29.06 -21.86 2.36
N CYS A 4 28.18 -21.73 1.34
CA CYS A 4 27.01 -20.85 1.40
C CYS A 4 26.01 -21.41 2.43
N ARG A 5 25.82 -20.71 3.55
CA ARG A 5 24.73 -20.97 4.49
C ARG A 5 23.40 -20.45 3.88
N PRO A 6 22.36 -21.28 3.81
CA PRO A 6 21.03 -20.80 3.44
C PRO A 6 20.46 -19.95 4.56
N VAL A 7 20.15 -18.70 4.25
CA VAL A 7 19.37 -17.82 5.12
C VAL A 7 17.93 -18.30 5.06
N THR A 8 17.54 -19.07 6.05
CA THR A 8 16.14 -19.45 6.31
C THR A 8 15.39 -18.21 6.79
N TRP A 9 14.67 -17.56 5.88
CA TRP A 9 13.68 -16.56 6.25
C TRP A 9 12.47 -17.27 6.84
N ALA A 10 12.42 -17.31 8.17
CA ALA A 10 11.21 -17.66 8.89
C ALA A 10 10.13 -16.61 8.58
N PHE A 11 9.13 -17.02 7.81
CA PHE A 11 7.89 -16.27 7.62
C PHE A 11 7.13 -16.27 8.95
N ALA A 12 7.45 -15.34 9.82
CA ALA A 12 6.53 -14.90 10.84
C ALA A 12 5.45 -14.08 10.13
N ALA A 13 4.34 -14.73 9.76
CA ALA A 13 3.08 -14.05 9.53
C ALA A 13 2.64 -13.49 10.90
N ALA A 14 3.25 -12.37 11.30
CA ALA A 14 2.77 -11.56 12.37
C ALA A 14 1.45 -10.95 11.90
N LEU A 15 0.34 -11.68 12.16
CA LEU A 15 -0.92 -11.06 12.48
C LEU A 15 -0.59 -10.15 13.66
N MET A 16 -0.34 -8.86 13.40
CA MET A 16 -0.45 -7.86 14.45
C MET A 16 -1.93 -7.79 14.83
N VAL A 17 -2.36 -8.72 15.66
CA VAL A 17 -3.37 -8.44 16.64
C VAL A 17 -2.78 -7.27 17.41
N ALA A 18 -3.33 -6.07 17.14
CA ALA A 18 -3.01 -4.90 17.92
C ALA A 18 -3.22 -5.30 19.38
N ALA A 19 -2.11 -5.49 20.09
CA ALA A 19 -2.14 -5.49 21.53
C ALA A 19 -2.85 -4.18 21.88
N VAL A 20 -4.01 -4.29 22.49
CA VAL A 20 -4.70 -3.19 23.16
C VAL A 20 -3.79 -2.81 24.33
N GLY A 21 -2.69 -2.15 23.99
CA GLY A 21 -1.95 -1.35 24.92
C GLY A 21 -2.93 -0.27 25.35
N HIS A 22 -3.20 -0.18 26.64
CA HIS A 22 -3.97 0.86 27.26
C HIS A 22 -3.56 2.19 26.65
N ALA A 23 -4.31 2.65 25.65
CA ALA A 23 -4.20 3.99 25.13
C ALA A 23 -4.52 4.90 26.31
N ARG A 24 -3.49 5.38 26.99
CA ARG A 24 -3.58 6.54 27.83
C ARG A 24 -4.22 7.58 26.93
N ALA A 25 -5.39 8.05 27.29
CA ALA A 25 -6.09 9.09 26.55
C ALA A 25 -5.19 10.34 26.60
N GLU A 26 -4.24 10.39 25.67
CA GLU A 26 -3.44 11.60 25.43
C GLU A 26 -4.43 12.65 24.97
N SER A 27 -4.38 13.82 25.62
CA SER A 27 -5.28 14.91 25.27
C SER A 27 -5.09 15.23 23.78
N PRO A 28 -6.17 15.52 23.02
CA PRO A 28 -6.06 15.87 21.59
C PRO A 28 -5.05 16.99 21.29
N GLU A 29 -4.80 17.85 22.28
CA GLU A 29 -3.81 18.92 22.22
C GLU A 29 -2.35 18.42 22.28
N ALA A 30 -2.09 17.29 22.93
CA ALA A 30 -0.73 16.72 23.01
C ALA A 30 -0.34 16.12 21.65
N GLY A 31 -1.22 15.36 21.01
CA GLY A 31 -0.99 14.81 19.68
C GLY A 31 -0.82 15.90 18.60
N GLY A 32 -1.57 16.99 18.70
CA GLY A 32 -1.45 18.14 17.81
C GLY A 32 -0.10 18.84 17.91
N ARG A 33 0.44 19.03 19.11
CA ARG A 33 1.77 19.66 19.34
C ARG A 33 2.89 18.75 18.85
N GLU A 34 2.81 17.46 19.09
CA GLU A 34 3.81 16.51 18.64
C GLU A 34 3.84 16.43 17.12
N ARG A 35 2.68 16.35 16.46
CA ARG A 35 2.55 16.41 15.01
C ARG A 35 3.21 17.67 14.43
N GLN A 36 2.92 18.84 15.01
CA GLN A 36 3.50 20.10 14.57
C GLN A 36 5.02 20.11 14.72
N TRP A 37 5.53 19.51 15.79
CA TRP A 37 6.98 19.38 16.01
C TRP A 37 7.64 18.56 14.88
N TYR A 38 7.04 17.41 14.50
CA TYR A 38 7.54 16.61 13.39
C TYR A 38 7.48 17.36 12.06
N LEU A 39 6.42 18.11 11.78
CA LEU A 39 6.31 18.91 10.56
C LEU A 39 7.38 20.00 10.45
N VAL A 40 7.65 20.69 11.55
CA VAL A 40 8.74 21.71 11.61
C VAL A 40 10.09 21.06 11.39
N ARG A 41 10.34 19.91 12.00
CA ARG A 41 11.58 19.18 11.85
C ARG A 41 11.75 18.64 10.43
N ALA A 42 10.71 18.06 9.86
CA ALA A 42 10.69 17.61 8.47
C ALA A 42 11.05 18.75 7.49
N SER A 43 10.44 19.92 7.69
CA SER A 43 10.72 21.10 6.86
C SER A 43 12.17 21.55 6.98
N LYS A 44 12.72 21.61 8.19
CA LYS A 44 14.14 21.94 8.41
C LYS A 44 15.09 20.93 7.77
N ASP A 45 14.78 19.64 7.85
CA ASP A 45 15.59 18.60 7.23
C ASP A 45 15.49 18.66 5.70
N PHE A 46 14.31 18.96 5.17
CA PHE A 46 14.09 19.18 3.74
C PHE A 46 14.90 20.37 3.21
N ASP A 47 14.79 21.55 3.85
CA ASP A 47 15.51 22.76 3.48
C ASP A 47 17.04 22.59 3.57
N ALA A 48 17.51 21.68 4.42
CA ALA A 48 18.93 21.32 4.57
C ALA A 48 19.37 20.18 3.62
N GLY A 49 18.51 19.70 2.71
CA GLY A 49 18.80 18.60 1.78
C GLY A 49 18.91 17.22 2.44
N ARG A 50 18.50 17.07 3.70
CA ARG A 50 18.52 15.79 4.44
C ARG A 50 17.22 15.01 4.18
N PHE A 51 17.02 14.60 2.93
CA PHE A 51 15.73 14.09 2.46
C PHE A 51 15.26 12.82 3.18
N GLU A 52 16.12 11.86 3.44
CA GLU A 52 15.76 10.65 4.20
C GLU A 52 15.23 10.97 5.60
N ARG A 53 15.86 11.92 6.31
CA ARG A 53 15.39 12.38 7.63
C ARG A 53 14.06 13.12 7.54
N ALA A 54 13.90 13.92 6.49
CA ALA A 54 12.64 14.61 6.23
C ALA A 54 11.51 13.60 6.03
N LEU A 55 11.74 12.52 5.27
CA LEU A 55 10.76 11.43 5.06
C LEU A 55 10.29 10.82 6.37
N VAL A 56 11.22 10.43 7.25
CA VAL A 56 10.90 9.83 8.56
C VAL A 56 10.03 10.78 9.39
N ASN A 57 10.35 12.07 9.39
CA ASN A 57 9.60 13.06 10.15
C ASN A 57 8.21 13.36 9.54
N PHE A 58 8.07 13.42 8.20
CA PHE A 58 6.76 13.54 7.55
C PHE A 58 5.88 12.32 7.83
N GLU A 59 6.44 11.12 7.77
CA GLU A 59 5.72 9.89 8.07
C GLU A 59 5.26 9.85 9.54
N ALA A 60 6.11 10.24 10.49
CA ALA A 60 5.75 10.35 11.90
C ALA A 60 4.60 11.35 12.10
N ALA A 61 4.65 12.53 11.46
CA ALA A 61 3.58 13.51 11.53
C ALA A 61 2.24 12.98 10.96
N ALA A 62 2.30 12.18 9.89
CA ALA A 62 1.11 11.59 9.28
C ALA A 62 0.45 10.54 10.16
N ARG A 63 1.23 9.80 10.95
CA ARG A 63 0.71 8.76 11.86
C ARG A 63 0.04 9.31 13.13
N LEU A 64 0.36 10.54 13.53
CA LEU A 64 -0.14 11.13 14.77
C LEU A 64 -1.55 11.72 14.69
N SER A 65 -2.17 11.78 13.52
CA SER A 65 -3.50 12.34 13.35
C SER A 65 -4.15 11.82 12.07
N GLU A 66 -5.44 11.56 12.16
CA GLU A 66 -6.28 11.23 11.00
C GLU A 66 -6.54 12.43 10.08
N ALA A 67 -6.34 13.65 10.58
CA ALA A 67 -6.47 14.84 9.75
C ALA A 67 -5.40 14.86 8.65
N PRO A 68 -5.74 15.25 7.42
CA PRO A 68 -4.79 15.32 6.31
C PRO A 68 -3.62 16.26 6.65
N LEU A 69 -2.45 15.99 6.07
CA LEU A 69 -1.32 16.90 6.17
C LEU A 69 -1.60 18.17 5.34
N PRO A 70 -1.03 19.32 5.74
CA PRO A 70 -1.04 20.51 4.89
C PRO A 70 -0.47 20.21 3.50
N GLU A 71 -1.05 20.77 2.45
CA GLU A 71 -0.68 20.49 1.04
C GLU A 71 0.82 20.74 0.79
N GLU A 72 1.37 21.79 1.37
CA GLU A 72 2.81 22.07 1.26
C GLU A 72 3.68 20.98 1.91
N ALA A 73 3.24 20.42 3.01
CA ALA A 73 3.93 19.29 3.65
C ALA A 73 3.87 18.04 2.76
N VAL A 74 2.72 17.76 2.13
CA VAL A 74 2.57 16.66 1.16
C VAL A 74 3.49 16.87 -0.04
N ARG A 75 3.55 18.09 -0.58
CA ARG A 75 4.45 18.47 -1.69
C ARG A 75 5.92 18.23 -1.31
N ARG A 76 6.37 18.78 -0.18
CA ARG A 76 7.75 18.61 0.31
C ARG A 76 8.09 17.15 0.57
N TRP A 77 7.15 16.38 1.13
CA TRP A 77 7.31 14.94 1.34
C TRP A 77 7.55 14.22 0.01
N GLY A 78 6.71 14.47 -1.01
CA GLY A 78 6.87 13.86 -2.32
C GLY A 78 8.17 14.23 -3.03
N ILE A 79 8.63 15.49 -2.90
CA ILE A 79 9.93 15.92 -3.42
C ILE A 79 11.06 15.22 -2.67
N ALA A 80 11.03 15.18 -1.33
CA ALA A 80 12.02 14.48 -0.52
C ALA A 80 12.13 13.01 -0.91
N ALA A 81 10.98 12.35 -1.15
CA ALA A 81 10.94 10.96 -1.61
C ALA A 81 11.59 10.79 -2.98
N SER A 82 11.34 11.73 -3.92
CA SER A 82 11.98 11.72 -5.24
C SER A 82 13.50 11.86 -5.16
N GLU A 83 14.00 12.76 -4.29
CA GLU A 83 15.44 13.00 -4.11
C GLU A 83 16.13 11.85 -3.34
N ALA A 84 15.42 11.21 -2.41
CA ALA A 84 15.92 10.06 -1.66
C ALA A 84 15.85 8.72 -2.43
N GLY A 85 15.29 8.70 -3.65
CA GLY A 85 15.18 7.49 -4.45
C GLY A 85 14.06 6.54 -4.04
N TRP A 86 12.96 7.07 -3.49
CA TRP A 86 11.75 6.35 -3.08
C TRP A 86 10.61 6.62 -4.08
N PRO A 87 10.59 5.94 -5.24
CA PRO A 87 9.70 6.29 -6.33
C PRO A 87 8.21 6.08 -6.01
N LEU A 88 7.84 5.06 -5.21
CA LEU A 88 6.44 4.83 -4.85
C LEU A 88 5.91 5.94 -3.93
N ALA A 89 6.68 6.30 -2.91
CA ALA A 89 6.32 7.41 -2.03
C ALA A 89 6.26 8.74 -2.80
N ALA A 90 7.22 9.00 -3.69
CA ALA A 90 7.23 10.19 -4.54
C ALA A 90 5.99 10.25 -5.43
N TYR A 91 5.69 9.17 -6.15
CA TYR A 91 4.54 9.07 -7.03
C TYR A 91 3.24 9.36 -6.29
N VAL A 92 3.01 8.67 -5.17
CA VAL A 92 1.79 8.81 -4.39
C VAL A 92 1.63 10.22 -3.85
N ARG A 93 2.65 10.78 -3.19
CA ARG A 93 2.53 12.09 -2.51
C ARG A 93 2.41 13.25 -3.50
N LEU A 94 3.16 13.23 -4.59
CA LEU A 94 3.07 14.27 -5.61
C LEU A 94 1.74 14.19 -6.38
N SER A 95 1.22 12.98 -6.65
CA SER A 95 -0.11 12.81 -7.26
C SER A 95 -1.22 13.31 -6.33
N GLN A 96 -1.18 13.01 -5.04
CA GLN A 96 -2.09 13.55 -4.04
C GLN A 96 -2.06 15.09 -4.02
N TYR A 97 -0.86 15.68 -4.01
CA TYR A 97 -0.71 17.14 -4.03
C TYR A 97 -1.34 17.75 -5.27
N LEU A 98 -1.06 17.24 -6.48
CA LEU A 98 -1.63 17.78 -7.72
C LEU A 98 -3.15 17.57 -7.83
N SER A 99 -3.67 16.51 -7.22
CA SER A 99 -5.12 16.29 -7.13
C SER A 99 -5.80 17.32 -6.23
N ALA A 100 -5.18 17.62 -5.08
CA ALA A 100 -5.70 18.62 -4.13
C ALA A 100 -5.51 20.06 -4.64
N MET A 101 -4.44 20.32 -5.42
CA MET A 101 -4.04 21.66 -5.88
C MET A 101 -3.89 21.71 -7.40
N PRO A 102 -4.98 21.62 -8.17
CA PRO A 102 -4.91 21.57 -9.64
C PRO A 102 -4.30 22.82 -10.29
N GLY A 103 -4.36 23.98 -9.62
CA GLY A 103 -3.77 25.26 -10.06
C GLY A 103 -2.41 25.57 -9.44
N ALA A 104 -1.72 24.58 -8.84
CA ALA A 104 -0.45 24.84 -8.15
C ALA A 104 0.63 25.43 -9.05
N ALA A 105 1.35 26.43 -8.54
CA ALA A 105 2.56 26.94 -9.18
C ALA A 105 3.61 25.82 -9.31
N GLY A 106 4.28 25.75 -10.47
CA GLY A 106 5.27 24.71 -10.73
C GLY A 106 4.68 23.31 -10.99
N ARG A 107 3.38 23.23 -11.31
CA ARG A 107 2.68 21.98 -11.65
C ARG A 107 3.44 21.12 -12.65
N GLU A 108 3.97 21.73 -13.72
CA GLU A 108 4.73 21.01 -14.75
C GLU A 108 5.97 20.30 -14.20
N GLN A 109 6.72 20.97 -13.32
CA GLN A 109 7.91 20.37 -12.69
C GLN A 109 7.54 19.19 -11.78
N ILE A 110 6.42 19.31 -11.09
CA ILE A 110 5.91 18.21 -10.24
C ILE A 110 5.44 17.05 -11.11
N GLN A 111 4.74 17.32 -12.22
CA GLN A 111 4.31 16.30 -13.17
C GLN A 111 5.51 15.55 -13.76
N VAL A 112 6.59 16.22 -14.13
CA VAL A 112 7.83 15.58 -14.60
C VAL A 112 8.39 14.60 -13.55
N ARG A 113 8.34 14.96 -12.25
CA ARG A 113 8.77 14.07 -11.17
C ARG A 113 7.84 12.85 -11.02
N ILE A 114 6.53 13.05 -11.12
CA ILE A 114 5.54 11.98 -11.12
C ILE A 114 5.80 11.00 -12.26
N ASP A 115 5.97 11.51 -13.48
CA ASP A 115 6.21 10.69 -14.68
C ASP A 115 7.53 9.93 -14.60
N ARG A 116 8.57 10.53 -14.02
CA ARG A 116 9.83 9.86 -13.74
C ARG A 116 9.65 8.74 -12.72
N ALA A 117 8.99 9.02 -11.61
CA ALA A 117 8.73 8.03 -10.57
C ALA A 117 7.91 6.86 -11.13
N ARG A 118 6.85 7.14 -11.90
CA ARG A 118 6.02 6.13 -12.56
C ARG A 118 6.83 5.23 -13.49
N ARG A 119 7.71 5.79 -14.31
CA ARG A 119 8.58 4.98 -15.19
C ARG A 119 9.49 4.04 -14.40
N VAL A 120 10.11 4.54 -13.33
CA VAL A 120 10.95 3.71 -12.45
C VAL A 120 10.14 2.60 -11.80
N LEU A 121 8.91 2.89 -11.35
CA LEU A 121 8.02 1.89 -10.75
C LEU A 121 7.62 0.78 -11.72
N LEU A 122 7.35 1.11 -12.98
CA LEU A 122 7.02 0.10 -14.00
C LEU A 122 8.24 -0.77 -14.36
N ASP A 123 9.44 -0.20 -14.37
CA ASP A 123 10.67 -0.97 -14.55
C ASP A 123 10.95 -1.91 -13.36
N ILE A 124 10.73 -1.43 -12.13
CA ILE A 124 10.79 -2.27 -10.93
C ILE A 124 9.72 -3.37 -10.97
N ALA A 125 8.50 -3.03 -11.42
CA ALA A 125 7.39 -3.97 -11.48
C ALA A 125 7.71 -5.21 -12.33
N ALA A 126 8.36 -5.03 -13.45
CA ALA A 126 8.78 -6.13 -14.32
C ALA A 126 9.83 -7.05 -13.67
N ARG A 127 10.70 -6.49 -12.83
CA ARG A 127 11.84 -7.21 -12.25
C ARG A 127 11.58 -7.79 -10.88
N GLN A 128 10.94 -7.01 -9.99
CA GLN A 128 10.75 -7.40 -8.60
C GLN A 128 9.52 -6.71 -8.01
N SER A 129 8.38 -7.37 -8.09
CA SER A 129 7.16 -6.83 -7.51
C SER A 129 6.24 -7.93 -6.97
N ARG A 130 5.31 -7.51 -6.12
CA ARG A 130 4.28 -8.38 -5.57
C ARG A 130 2.99 -7.60 -5.37
N VAL A 131 1.89 -8.17 -5.85
CA VAL A 131 0.54 -7.70 -5.54
C VAL A 131 -0.16 -8.78 -4.74
N ILE A 132 -0.71 -8.44 -3.61
CA ILE A 132 -1.49 -9.35 -2.78
C ILE A 132 -2.85 -8.71 -2.56
N VAL A 133 -3.90 -9.44 -2.92
CA VAL A 133 -5.28 -9.08 -2.59
C VAL A 133 -5.83 -10.11 -1.65
N LEU A 134 -6.39 -9.65 -0.56
CA LEU A 134 -7.15 -10.45 0.38
C LEU A 134 -8.56 -9.88 0.44
N THR A 135 -9.53 -10.73 0.17
CA THR A 135 -10.95 -10.46 0.43
C THR A 135 -11.43 -11.42 1.51
N GLU A 136 -12.09 -10.90 2.51
CA GLU A 136 -12.59 -11.68 3.63
C GLU A 136 -14.05 -11.31 3.92
N THR A 137 -14.89 -12.32 4.05
CA THR A 137 -16.26 -12.18 4.52
C THR A 137 -16.44 -13.02 5.77
N ARG A 138 -16.77 -12.39 6.89
CA ARG A 138 -17.06 -13.08 8.16
C ARG A 138 -18.50 -12.82 8.56
N HIS A 139 -19.19 -13.86 9.00
CA HIS A 139 -20.47 -13.74 9.65
C HIS A 139 -20.25 -13.51 11.15
N SER A 140 -21.04 -12.63 11.77
CA SER A 140 -20.80 -12.08 13.13
C SER A 140 -20.75 -13.11 14.25
N TRP A 141 -21.33 -14.31 14.07
CA TRP A 141 -21.40 -15.38 15.08
C TRP A 141 -20.55 -16.61 14.73
N GLU A 142 -19.95 -16.67 13.56
CA GLU A 142 -19.17 -17.80 13.13
C GLU A 142 -17.68 -17.48 13.16
N ALA A 143 -16.90 -18.35 13.76
CA ALA A 143 -15.45 -18.30 13.68
C ALA A 143 -14.91 -18.62 12.26
N SER A 144 -15.83 -18.99 11.35
CA SER A 144 -15.55 -19.37 9.97
C SER A 144 -16.03 -18.28 9.02
N GLY A 145 -15.13 -17.72 8.24
CA GLY A 145 -15.44 -16.80 7.13
C GLY A 145 -14.81 -17.30 5.85
N GLU A 146 -15.39 -16.90 4.71
CA GLU A 146 -14.73 -17.12 3.43
C GLU A 146 -13.56 -16.15 3.29
N ARG A 147 -12.41 -16.69 2.95
CA ARG A 147 -11.20 -15.92 2.67
C ARG A 147 -10.68 -16.31 1.30
N GLN A 148 -10.46 -15.31 0.48
CA GLN A 148 -9.77 -15.47 -0.80
C GLN A 148 -8.52 -14.59 -0.80
N VAL A 149 -7.39 -15.19 -1.14
CA VAL A 149 -6.12 -14.47 -1.30
C VAL A 149 -5.58 -14.75 -2.69
N ILE A 150 -5.24 -13.72 -3.42
CA ILE A 150 -4.52 -13.81 -4.67
C ILE A 150 -3.20 -13.09 -4.52
N ARG A 151 -2.15 -13.74 -4.97
CA ARG A 151 -0.81 -13.21 -5.00
C ARG A 151 -0.27 -13.26 -6.42
N LEU A 152 0.07 -12.10 -6.95
CA LEU A 152 0.80 -11.95 -8.20
C LEU A 152 2.24 -11.61 -7.83
N VAL A 153 3.20 -12.35 -8.40
CA VAL A 153 4.62 -12.15 -8.10
C VAL A 153 5.38 -12.03 -9.41
N ALA A 154 6.10 -10.94 -9.60
CA ALA A 154 7.10 -10.83 -10.65
C ALA A 154 8.50 -10.92 -10.05
N LYS A 155 9.33 -11.75 -10.68
CA LYS A 155 10.72 -11.93 -10.34
C LYS A 155 11.51 -12.26 -11.60
N ASP A 156 12.59 -11.51 -11.84
CA ASP A 156 13.53 -11.75 -12.95
C ASP A 156 12.84 -11.84 -14.33
N GLY A 157 11.88 -10.93 -14.60
CA GLY A 157 11.13 -10.88 -15.87
C GLY A 157 10.06 -11.97 -16.04
N ARG A 158 9.73 -12.69 -14.96
CA ARG A 158 8.66 -13.70 -14.95
C ARG A 158 7.61 -13.34 -13.93
N ALA A 159 6.35 -13.30 -14.36
CA ALA A 159 5.23 -13.08 -13.46
C ALA A 159 4.42 -14.36 -13.30
N THR A 160 3.97 -14.62 -12.07
CA THR A 160 3.17 -15.80 -11.71
C THR A 160 1.96 -15.40 -10.89
N VAL A 161 0.87 -16.16 -11.06
CA VAL A 161 -0.32 -16.09 -10.20
C VAL A 161 -0.27 -17.23 -9.21
N GLU A 162 -0.56 -16.92 -7.96
CA GLU A 162 -0.78 -17.89 -6.92
C GLU A 162 -2.10 -17.55 -6.22
N ALA A 163 -2.98 -18.50 -6.12
CA ALA A 163 -4.30 -18.34 -5.52
C ALA A 163 -4.45 -19.22 -4.28
N LEU A 164 -5.22 -18.75 -3.32
CA LEU A 164 -5.62 -19.47 -2.13
C LEU A 164 -7.08 -19.12 -1.82
N SER A 165 -7.93 -20.13 -1.74
CA SER A 165 -9.32 -19.95 -1.33
C SER A 165 -9.70 -20.99 -0.30
N GLY A 166 -10.55 -20.62 0.68
CA GLY A 166 -11.07 -21.57 1.68
C GLY A 166 -11.65 -20.90 2.91
N VAL A 167 -12.41 -21.70 3.67
CA VAL A 167 -13.09 -21.29 4.90
C VAL A 167 -12.15 -21.26 6.10
N ARG A 168 -11.12 -22.11 6.11
CA ARG A 168 -10.09 -22.14 7.16
C ARG A 168 -8.72 -22.35 6.53
N VAL A 169 -7.88 -21.35 6.65
CA VAL A 169 -6.50 -21.44 6.16
C VAL A 169 -5.59 -21.70 7.35
N THR A 170 -5.44 -22.96 7.74
CA THR A 170 -4.51 -23.38 8.81
C THR A 170 -3.10 -23.64 8.28
N ALA A 171 -2.97 -24.00 7.01
CA ALA A 171 -1.70 -24.11 6.29
C ALA A 171 -1.96 -23.82 4.81
N PRO A 172 -1.52 -22.68 4.28
CA PRO A 172 -1.80 -22.33 2.91
C PRO A 172 -0.96 -23.18 1.95
N ALA A 173 -1.60 -24.13 1.26
CA ALA A 173 -1.06 -24.64 0.02
C ALA A 173 -1.41 -23.64 -1.08
N TRP A 174 -0.43 -22.90 -1.57
CA TRP A 174 -0.61 -22.03 -2.72
C TRP A 174 -0.74 -22.88 -3.98
N GLU A 175 -1.91 -22.79 -4.61
CA GLU A 175 -2.09 -23.36 -5.93
C GLU A 175 -1.45 -22.42 -6.95
N ARG A 176 -0.47 -22.92 -7.69
CA ARG A 176 0.17 -22.16 -8.77
C ARG A 176 -0.78 -22.14 -9.96
N ALA A 177 -1.40 -21.01 -10.19
CA ALA A 177 -2.45 -20.89 -11.17
C ALA A 177 -1.95 -20.63 -12.59
N GLY A 178 -0.70 -20.18 -12.80
CA GLY A 178 -0.16 -19.97 -14.15
C GLY A 178 0.98 -18.96 -14.23
N GLN A 179 1.48 -18.76 -15.45
CA GLN A 179 2.45 -17.71 -15.79
C GLN A 179 1.71 -16.57 -16.48
N ILE A 180 2.17 -15.35 -16.23
CA ILE A 180 1.64 -14.13 -16.81
C ILE A 180 2.68 -13.59 -17.78
N GLU A 181 2.23 -13.12 -18.94
CA GLU A 181 3.07 -12.32 -19.83
C GLU A 181 3.51 -11.02 -19.12
N GLU A 182 4.78 -10.68 -19.21
CA GLU A 182 5.37 -9.51 -18.54
C GLU A 182 4.62 -8.23 -18.92
N GLY A 183 4.33 -8.00 -20.19
CA GLY A 183 3.62 -6.81 -20.65
C GLY A 183 2.22 -6.69 -20.05
N ALA A 184 1.48 -7.80 -19.95
CA ALA A 184 0.17 -7.83 -19.32
C ALA A 184 0.25 -7.53 -17.82
N TYR A 185 1.25 -8.07 -17.14
CA TYR A 185 1.48 -7.80 -15.73
C TYR A 185 1.86 -6.34 -15.45
N VAL A 186 2.81 -5.79 -16.21
CA VAL A 186 3.20 -4.38 -16.11
C VAL A 186 2.02 -3.46 -16.41
N GLY A 187 1.17 -3.82 -17.39
CA GLY A 187 -0.09 -3.12 -17.67
C GLY A 187 -1.07 -3.12 -16.50
N LEU A 188 -1.17 -4.23 -15.77
CA LEU A 188 -1.96 -4.28 -14.52
C LEU A 188 -1.38 -3.32 -13.47
N ILE A 189 -0.07 -3.36 -13.23
CA ILE A 189 0.57 -2.47 -12.26
C ILE A 189 0.34 -1.00 -12.64
N ALA A 190 0.42 -0.65 -13.93
CA ALA A 190 0.12 0.70 -14.38
C ALA A 190 -1.30 1.14 -13.99
N ARG A 191 -2.31 0.27 -14.20
CA ARG A 191 -3.69 0.54 -13.80
C ARG A 191 -3.85 0.67 -12.28
N LEU A 192 -3.13 -0.13 -11.50
CA LEU A 192 -3.13 -0.03 -10.04
C LEU A 192 -2.56 1.32 -9.58
N LEU A 193 -1.44 1.74 -10.15
CA LEU A 193 -0.81 3.03 -9.85
C LEU A 193 -1.73 4.21 -10.21
N ASP A 194 -2.46 4.13 -11.31
CA ASP A 194 -3.37 5.20 -11.76
C ASP A 194 -4.71 5.19 -10.99
N SER A 195 -4.94 4.21 -10.11
CA SER A 195 -6.19 4.09 -9.36
C SER A 195 -6.24 5.07 -8.17
N PRO A 196 -7.31 5.89 -8.05
CA PRO A 196 -7.53 6.70 -6.85
C PRO A 196 -7.54 5.87 -5.56
N ALA A 197 -8.04 4.62 -5.61
CA ALA A 197 -8.06 3.73 -4.45
C ALA A 197 -6.66 3.40 -3.89
N LEU A 198 -5.62 3.43 -4.72
CA LEU A 198 -4.24 3.28 -4.27
C LEU A 198 -3.64 4.60 -3.78
N LEU A 199 -4.02 5.71 -4.42
CA LEU A 199 -3.47 7.04 -4.13
C LEU A 199 -4.08 7.65 -2.87
N ASP A 200 -5.40 7.51 -2.68
CA ASP A 200 -6.11 8.08 -1.54
C ASP A 200 -5.62 7.54 -0.20
N GLU A 201 -5.67 8.36 0.82
CA GLU A 201 -5.47 7.92 2.20
C GLU A 201 -6.82 7.76 2.87
N TYR A 202 -7.04 6.57 3.40
CA TYR A 202 -8.23 6.29 4.21
C TYR A 202 -7.82 6.21 5.67
N PRO A 203 -8.60 6.80 6.59
CA PRO A 203 -8.38 6.61 8.01
C PRO A 203 -8.51 5.12 8.33
N PRO A 204 -7.75 4.62 9.31
CA PRO A 204 -7.87 3.24 9.76
C PRO A 204 -9.32 2.99 10.22
N GLN A 205 -9.97 2.01 9.60
CA GLN A 205 -11.31 1.62 10.00
C GLN A 205 -11.22 0.56 11.09
N ILE A 206 -11.75 0.89 12.28
CA ILE A 206 -11.83 -0.04 13.41
C ILE A 206 -13.20 -0.72 13.34
N LEU A 207 -13.20 -2.06 13.34
CA LEU A 207 -14.44 -2.83 13.47
C LEU A 207 -14.94 -2.75 14.91
N ASP A 208 -16.18 -2.29 15.10
CA ASP A 208 -16.87 -2.48 16.35
C ASP A 208 -17.16 -3.99 16.53
N PRO A 209 -16.65 -4.64 17.58
CA PRO A 209 -16.89 -6.06 17.82
C PRO A 209 -18.36 -6.39 18.04
N ASN A 210 -19.19 -5.39 18.41
CA ASN A 210 -20.60 -5.55 18.70
C ASN A 210 -21.51 -5.20 17.51
N GLU A 211 -20.95 -4.73 16.40
CA GLU A 211 -21.73 -4.37 15.21
C GLU A 211 -22.33 -5.64 14.59
N PRO A 212 -23.68 -5.76 14.50
CA PRO A 212 -24.33 -6.92 13.92
C PRO A 212 -24.18 -6.93 12.39
N GLY A 213 -24.03 -8.10 11.81
CA GLY A 213 -24.03 -8.30 10.36
C GLY A 213 -22.74 -8.93 9.81
N PRO A 214 -22.73 -9.27 8.53
CA PRO A 214 -21.54 -9.79 7.88
C PRO A 214 -20.46 -8.70 7.82
N ARG A 215 -19.24 -9.12 8.10
CA ARG A 215 -18.06 -8.25 8.01
C ARG A 215 -17.31 -8.56 6.74
N HIS A 216 -17.12 -7.52 5.94
CA HIS A 216 -16.34 -7.61 4.73
C HIS A 216 -15.04 -6.82 4.92
N ALA A 217 -13.94 -7.39 4.47
CA ALA A 217 -12.67 -6.70 4.45
C ALA A 217 -11.99 -6.90 3.10
N VAL A 218 -11.42 -5.83 2.58
CA VAL A 218 -10.53 -5.87 1.41
C VAL A 218 -9.19 -5.30 1.82
N VAL A 219 -8.13 -6.07 1.59
CA VAL A 219 -6.76 -5.62 1.79
C VAL A 219 -6.03 -5.75 0.46
N LEU A 220 -5.47 -4.66 0.00
CA LEU A 220 -4.56 -4.61 -1.14
C LEU A 220 -3.16 -4.26 -0.64
N ARG A 221 -2.19 -5.09 -1.01
CA ARG A 221 -0.78 -4.88 -0.72
C ARG A 221 0.00 -4.86 -2.03
N LEU A 222 0.62 -3.74 -2.32
CA LEU A 222 1.50 -3.55 -3.47
C LEU A 222 2.93 -3.38 -2.97
N VAL A 223 3.83 -4.26 -3.44
CA VAL A 223 5.27 -4.20 -3.13
C VAL A 223 6.01 -3.99 -4.45
N LEU A 224 6.80 -2.93 -4.54
CA LEU A 224 7.62 -2.58 -5.69
C LEU A 224 9.06 -2.35 -5.22
N GLY A 225 9.92 -3.34 -5.46
CA GLY A 225 11.26 -3.34 -4.90
C GLY A 225 11.27 -3.30 -3.37
N PRO A 226 11.92 -2.30 -2.75
CA PRO A 226 11.95 -2.15 -1.29
C PRO A 226 10.71 -1.45 -0.72
N GLU A 227 9.90 -0.83 -1.56
CA GLU A 227 8.75 -0.04 -1.12
C GLU A 227 7.46 -0.85 -1.10
N GLU A 228 6.61 -0.53 -0.15
CA GLU A 228 5.34 -1.18 0.06
C GLU A 228 4.22 -0.17 0.28
N ARG A 229 3.06 -0.47 -0.30
CA ARG A 229 1.81 0.24 -0.03
C ARG A 229 0.71 -0.74 0.34
N VAL A 230 0.12 -0.52 1.50
CA VAL A 230 -1.02 -1.31 1.97
C VAL A 230 -2.25 -0.42 2.03
N ARG A 231 -3.36 -0.94 1.53
CA ARG A 231 -4.68 -0.34 1.64
C ARG A 231 -5.64 -1.36 2.21
N GLN A 232 -6.43 -0.91 3.18
CA GLN A 232 -7.46 -1.73 3.81
C GLN A 232 -8.72 -0.92 3.94
N ALA A 233 -9.85 -1.54 3.62
CA ALA A 233 -11.15 -0.97 3.87
C ALA A 233 -12.13 -2.06 4.31
N LEU A 234 -13.07 -1.67 5.18
CA LEU A 234 -14.04 -2.55 5.80
C LEU A 234 -15.46 -2.21 5.37
N ARG A 235 -15.72 -0.94 5.01
CA ARG A 235 -17.04 -0.43 4.62
C ARG A 235 -16.97 0.94 3.95
N GLY A 236 -18.11 1.33 3.33
CA GLY A 236 -18.29 2.66 2.73
C GLY A 236 -17.53 2.86 1.44
N GLU A 237 -17.44 4.09 0.97
CA GLU A 237 -16.82 4.45 -0.31
C GLU A 237 -15.37 3.92 -0.47
N PRO A 238 -14.51 3.95 0.56
CA PRO A 238 -13.18 3.35 0.47
C PRO A 238 -13.23 1.84 0.20
N PHE A 239 -14.20 1.13 0.79
CA PHE A 239 -14.39 -0.30 0.55
C PHE A 239 -14.80 -0.56 -0.90
N ASP A 240 -15.77 0.18 -1.43
CA ASP A 240 -16.25 0.01 -2.80
C ASP A 240 -15.12 0.25 -3.81
N LYS A 241 -14.31 1.28 -3.61
CA LYS A 241 -13.15 1.58 -4.45
C LYS A 241 -12.09 0.47 -4.40
N LEU A 242 -11.75 -0.03 -3.20
CA LEU A 242 -10.79 -1.12 -3.05
C LEU A 242 -11.35 -2.45 -3.55
N GLN A 243 -12.64 -2.71 -3.38
CA GLN A 243 -13.29 -3.91 -3.90
C GLN A 243 -13.28 -3.93 -5.44
N ALA A 244 -13.55 -2.80 -6.09
CA ALA A 244 -13.45 -2.69 -7.54
C ALA A 244 -12.01 -2.99 -8.03
N LEU A 245 -11.00 -2.49 -7.30
CA LEU A 245 -9.61 -2.75 -7.61
C LEU A 245 -9.22 -4.21 -7.35
N ALA A 246 -9.72 -4.81 -6.27
CA ALA A 246 -9.56 -6.23 -5.99
C ALA A 246 -10.19 -7.08 -7.09
N GLN A 247 -11.40 -6.72 -7.54
CA GLN A 247 -12.08 -7.41 -8.62
C GLN A 247 -11.28 -7.35 -9.94
N LEU A 248 -10.70 -6.20 -10.27
CA LEU A 248 -9.80 -6.07 -11.42
C LEU A 248 -8.65 -7.07 -11.37
N ILE A 249 -8.03 -7.26 -10.21
CA ILE A 249 -6.93 -8.20 -10.01
C ILE A 249 -7.42 -9.66 -10.08
N LEU A 250 -8.59 -9.93 -9.50
CA LEU A 250 -9.24 -11.24 -9.56
C LEU A 250 -9.55 -11.64 -11.01
N ASP A 251 -10.16 -10.74 -11.78
CA ASP A 251 -10.50 -11.00 -13.18
C ASP A 251 -9.25 -11.18 -14.03
N PHE A 252 -8.22 -10.37 -13.80
CA PHE A 252 -6.92 -10.55 -14.43
C PHE A 252 -6.32 -11.93 -14.12
N SER A 253 -6.37 -12.37 -12.87
CA SER A 253 -5.86 -13.69 -12.49
C SER A 253 -6.58 -14.84 -13.20
N ARG A 254 -7.90 -14.73 -13.40
CA ARG A 254 -8.72 -15.72 -14.09
C ARG A 254 -8.37 -15.84 -15.57
N THR A 255 -8.04 -14.73 -16.23
CA THR A 255 -7.63 -14.77 -17.65
C THR A 255 -6.37 -15.58 -17.87
N VAL A 256 -5.48 -15.60 -16.87
CA VAL A 256 -4.22 -16.34 -16.93
C VAL A 256 -4.42 -17.84 -16.69
N GLN A 257 -5.42 -18.22 -15.88
CA GLN A 257 -5.71 -19.63 -15.58
C GLN A 257 -6.32 -20.39 -16.77
N THR A 258 -6.91 -19.68 -17.71
CA THR A 258 -7.58 -20.27 -18.88
C THR A 258 -6.73 -20.37 -20.13
N ALA A 259 -5.50 -19.86 -20.11
CA ALA A 259 -4.55 -20.06 -21.20
C ALA A 259 -4.00 -21.49 -21.15
N PRO A 260 -4.16 -22.29 -22.22
CA PRO A 260 -3.75 -23.70 -22.28
C PRO A 260 -2.22 -23.87 -22.20
#